data_f9c8ac71a5c8dd6c635ddd391bd59f96
#
_entry.id   f9c8ac71a5c8dd6c635ddd391bd59f96
#
_cell.length_a   1.000
_cell.length_b   1.000
_cell.length_c   1.000
_cell.angle_alpha   90.00
_cell.angle_beta   90.00
_cell.angle_gamma   90.00
#
_symmetry.space_group_name_H-M   'P 1'
#
loop_
_entity.id
_entity.type
_entity.pdbx_description
1 polymer ?
#
loop_
_entity_poly.entity_id
_entity_poly.type
_entity_poly.pdbx_seq_one_letter_code
_entity_poly.pdbx_strand_id
1 'polypeptide(L)'
;ITNNGLNNQLPNSLQAVFDELKILKHLRNAGITKSAGFSCGYLFQLIFCLIFEGKNWFRMLESKKSVGLPCKDAIYRFLNSPTYNWRRFLLSLSASTISKVSALTNHQRPKVLIIDDSAYERNRSKKVELLARCFDHSSQKMRFYKGFRLLTLGWSDGATFMPLDFSLLSSTKSSINGIDERIDKRTCGYKRRKEALGTAPSAIPDMIQRALASGVDASYVLMDTWFTQQPLIKAIKEQGIDVIGMVKATNQRYSVDNKWVDLKNLYKLATPTNHHKDILRSVHTTMANGIPVKVVFIRNRNNHSRWLAILSTDCSLTEQ
;
A
#
# COMPACT_ATOMS: atom_id res chain seq x y z
N ILE A 1 5.83 28.82 29.81
CA ILE A 1 7.27 28.74 29.53
C ILE A 1 7.39 28.67 28.01
N THR A 2 7.65 29.80 27.41
CA THR A 2 7.87 30.00 25.97
C THR A 2 9.16 29.30 25.56
N ASN A 3 9.04 28.34 24.66
CA ASN A 3 10.15 27.61 24.04
C ASN A 3 10.90 28.53 23.02
N ASN A 4 11.62 29.53 23.50
CA ASN A 4 12.54 30.31 22.71
C ASN A 4 13.97 29.81 22.97
N GLY A 5 14.41 28.77 22.27
CA GLY A 5 15.81 28.43 22.46
C GLY A 5 16.35 27.17 21.80
N LEU A 6 15.72 26.56 20.83
CA LEU A 6 16.38 25.50 20.03
C LEU A 6 15.86 25.57 18.60
N ASN A 7 16.23 26.63 17.89
CA ASN A 7 16.19 26.66 16.42
C ASN A 7 17.32 25.79 15.87
N ASN A 8 17.24 24.47 16.01
CA ASN A 8 17.83 23.57 15.03
C ASN A 8 16.94 23.63 13.81
N GLN A 9 17.08 24.72 13.05
CA GLN A 9 16.33 24.91 11.81
C GLN A 9 16.72 23.78 10.86
N LEU A 10 15.69 23.11 10.34
CA LEU A 10 15.83 22.35 9.11
C LEU A 10 16.59 23.24 8.08
N PRO A 11 17.40 22.65 7.19
CA PRO A 11 17.88 23.39 6.05
C PRO A 11 16.69 24.15 5.42
N ASN A 12 16.89 25.41 5.07
CA ASN A 12 15.80 26.29 4.56
C ASN A 12 14.95 25.62 3.47
N SER A 13 15.55 24.77 2.63
CA SER A 13 14.86 23.98 1.62
C SER A 13 13.87 22.94 2.18
N LEU A 14 14.23 22.27 3.28
CA LEU A 14 13.34 21.31 3.93
C LEU A 14 12.18 22.00 4.66
N GLN A 15 12.45 23.13 5.30
CA GLN A 15 11.41 23.93 5.93
C GLN A 15 10.39 24.41 4.88
N ALA A 16 10.86 24.91 3.73
CA ALA A 16 10.00 25.32 2.63
C ALA A 16 9.08 24.19 2.15
N VAL A 17 9.62 22.96 2.00
CA VAL A 17 8.79 21.78 1.63
C VAL A 17 7.76 21.46 2.71
N PHE A 18 8.13 21.52 3.99
CA PHE A 18 7.18 21.28 5.10
C PHE A 18 6.03 22.29 5.11
N ASP A 19 6.33 23.55 4.82
CA ASP A 19 5.34 24.64 4.78
C ASP A 19 4.47 24.54 3.53
N GLU A 20 5.07 24.28 2.37
CA GLU A 20 4.34 24.11 1.10
C GLU A 20 3.37 22.93 1.15
N LEU A 21 3.81 21.78 1.66
CA LEU A 21 3.00 20.58 1.83
C LEU A 21 2.08 20.66 3.06
N LYS A 22 2.16 21.72 3.85
CA LYS A 22 1.33 21.95 5.06
C LYS A 22 1.38 20.78 6.03
N ILE A 23 2.56 20.17 6.22
CA ILE A 23 2.76 18.95 7.02
C ILE A 23 2.14 19.07 8.43
N LEU A 24 2.35 20.21 9.10
CA LEU A 24 1.81 20.45 10.46
C LEU A 24 0.27 20.45 10.49
N LYS A 25 -0.38 20.92 9.41
CA LYS A 25 -1.84 20.88 9.29
C LYS A 25 -2.32 19.42 9.17
N HIS A 26 -1.65 18.62 8.35
CA HIS A 26 -2.00 17.21 8.18
C HIS A 26 -1.78 16.39 9.45
N LEU A 27 -0.71 16.65 10.21
CA LEU A 27 -0.50 16.03 11.54
C LEU A 27 -1.66 16.35 12.48
N ARG A 28 -2.04 17.62 12.61
CA ARG A 28 -3.17 18.05 13.47
C ARG A 28 -4.50 17.41 13.04
N ASN A 29 -4.80 17.39 11.76
CA ASN A 29 -6.02 16.80 11.21
C ASN A 29 -6.09 15.27 11.44
N ALA A 30 -4.94 14.62 11.59
CA ALA A 30 -4.84 13.21 11.93
C ALA A 30 -4.88 12.94 13.45
N GLY A 31 -5.13 13.95 14.28
CA GLY A 31 -5.14 13.84 15.75
C GLY A 31 -3.73 13.64 16.33
N ILE A 32 -2.68 13.99 15.60
CA ILE A 32 -1.29 13.88 16.06
C ILE A 32 -0.93 15.20 16.73
N THR A 33 -1.37 15.33 17.99
CA THR A 33 -1.21 16.55 18.80
C THR A 33 -0.78 16.21 20.23
N LYS A 34 -0.17 17.18 20.89
CA LYS A 34 0.22 17.11 22.32
C LYS A 34 -0.07 18.44 22.98
N SER A 35 -0.50 18.39 24.24
CA SER A 35 -0.76 19.56 25.07
C SER A 35 0.46 20.06 25.83
N ALA A 36 1.49 19.23 26.04
CA ALA A 36 2.67 19.57 26.83
C ALA A 36 3.96 18.96 26.27
N GLY A 37 5.09 19.57 26.57
CA GLY A 37 6.42 19.17 26.15
C GLY A 37 6.71 19.50 24.67
N PHE A 38 7.58 18.75 24.02
CA PHE A 38 7.94 18.97 22.63
C PHE A 38 6.74 18.81 21.71
N SER A 39 6.52 19.73 20.78
CA SER A 39 5.41 19.67 19.83
C SER A 39 5.52 18.43 18.90
N CYS A 40 4.38 17.89 18.44
CA CYS A 40 4.40 16.77 17.51
C CYS A 40 5.06 17.13 16.18
N GLY A 41 4.95 18.39 15.73
CA GLY A 41 5.63 18.88 14.54
C GLY A 41 7.15 18.79 14.66
N TYR A 42 7.71 19.29 15.77
CA TYR A 42 9.12 19.20 16.04
C TYR A 42 9.63 17.75 16.13
N LEU A 43 8.92 16.88 16.86
CA LEU A 43 9.28 15.46 16.94
C LEU A 43 9.24 14.78 15.57
N PHE A 44 8.25 15.10 14.74
CA PHE A 44 8.14 14.58 13.39
C PHE A 44 9.30 15.06 12.50
N GLN A 45 9.65 16.34 12.56
CA GLN A 45 10.79 16.90 11.82
C GLN A 45 12.10 16.21 12.20
N LEU A 46 12.35 16.01 13.49
CA LEU A 46 13.57 15.30 13.96
C LEU A 46 13.65 13.87 13.39
N ILE A 47 12.54 13.13 13.44
CA ILE A 47 12.48 11.76 12.91
C ILE A 47 12.68 11.75 11.39
N PHE A 48 12.07 12.70 10.69
CA PHE A 48 12.24 12.83 9.24
C PHE A 48 13.70 13.10 8.86
N CYS A 49 14.40 13.95 9.59
CA CYS A 49 15.81 14.24 9.35
C CYS A 49 16.72 13.03 9.54
N LEU A 50 16.34 12.04 10.35
CA LEU A 50 17.15 10.82 10.54
C LEU A 50 17.38 10.04 9.25
N ILE A 51 16.47 10.15 8.26
CA ILE A 51 16.61 9.52 6.94
C ILE A 51 17.87 10.03 6.24
N PHE A 52 18.13 11.32 6.30
CA PHE A 52 19.27 11.98 5.67
C PHE A 52 20.59 11.79 6.46
N GLU A 53 20.48 11.58 7.76
CA GLU A 53 21.64 11.30 8.62
C GLU A 53 22.08 9.83 8.58
N GLY A 54 21.29 8.95 7.98
CA GLY A 54 21.55 7.50 7.95
C GLY A 54 21.59 6.85 9.35
N LYS A 55 20.94 7.47 10.35
CA LYS A 55 20.96 7.06 11.75
C LYS A 55 19.56 6.74 12.24
N ASN A 56 19.46 5.85 13.21
CA ASN A 56 18.26 5.73 14.03
C ASN A 56 18.35 6.67 15.25
N TRP A 57 17.25 6.88 15.96
CA TRP A 57 17.18 7.80 17.09
C TRP A 57 18.18 7.44 18.21
N PHE A 58 18.35 6.15 18.51
CA PHE A 58 19.31 5.70 19.52
C PHE A 58 20.73 6.14 19.18
N ARG A 59 21.19 5.88 17.95
CA ARG A 59 22.51 6.32 17.48
C ARG A 59 22.65 7.83 17.40
N MET A 60 21.55 8.56 17.17
CA MET A 60 21.58 10.03 17.21
C MET A 60 21.85 10.52 18.63
N LEU A 61 21.21 9.94 19.64
CA LEU A 61 21.43 10.29 21.05
C LEU A 61 22.85 9.96 21.54
N GLU A 62 23.47 8.92 21.02
CA GLU A 62 24.86 8.56 21.34
C GLU A 62 25.91 9.45 20.63
N SER A 63 25.47 10.26 19.68
CA SER A 63 26.38 11.14 18.92
C SER A 63 26.65 12.46 19.66
N LYS A 64 27.76 13.15 19.30
CA LYS A 64 28.08 14.50 19.81
C LYS A 64 26.98 15.54 19.47
N LYS A 65 26.05 15.24 18.56
CA LYS A 65 24.92 16.10 18.18
C LYS A 65 23.70 15.96 19.10
N SER A 66 23.81 15.24 20.22
CA SER A 66 22.68 14.93 21.11
C SER A 66 22.25 16.05 22.05
N VAL A 67 23.08 17.10 22.19
CA VAL A 67 22.82 18.22 23.12
C VAL A 67 21.50 18.92 22.72
N GLY A 68 20.59 19.05 23.68
CA GLY A 68 19.28 19.70 23.47
C GLY A 68 18.22 18.89 22.74
N LEU A 69 18.51 17.65 22.34
CA LEU A 69 17.53 16.77 21.70
C LEU A 69 16.55 16.16 22.73
N PRO A 70 15.32 15.81 22.32
CA PRO A 70 14.39 15.08 23.16
C PRO A 70 14.98 13.76 23.64
N CYS A 71 14.67 13.38 24.89
CA CYS A 71 15.07 12.06 25.41
C CYS A 71 14.43 10.92 24.62
N LYS A 72 15.00 9.73 24.74
CA LYS A 72 14.52 8.51 24.08
C LYS A 72 13.02 8.31 24.26
N ASP A 73 12.51 8.44 25.47
CA ASP A 73 11.11 8.20 25.79
C ASP A 73 10.15 9.19 25.14
N ALA A 74 10.57 10.44 24.90
CA ALA A 74 9.73 11.43 24.23
C ALA A 74 9.44 11.01 22.79
N ILE A 75 10.43 10.52 22.06
CA ILE A 75 10.28 10.04 20.67
C ILE A 75 9.51 8.74 20.64
N TYR A 76 9.83 7.77 21.50
CA TYR A 76 9.12 6.46 21.46
C TYR A 76 7.67 6.59 21.89
N ARG A 77 7.31 7.43 22.86
CA ARG A 77 5.92 7.73 23.21
C ARG A 77 5.18 8.41 22.05
N PHE A 78 5.84 9.30 21.32
CA PHE A 78 5.27 9.91 20.12
C PHE A 78 4.99 8.87 19.04
N LEU A 79 5.95 7.99 18.72
CA LEU A 79 5.78 6.96 17.70
C LEU A 79 4.76 5.88 18.08
N ASN A 80 4.72 5.50 19.35
CA ASN A 80 3.91 4.38 19.85
C ASN A 80 2.51 4.79 20.31
N SER A 81 2.14 6.06 20.22
CA SER A 81 0.81 6.51 20.65
C SER A 81 -0.31 5.79 19.87
N PRO A 82 -1.20 5.05 20.54
CA PRO A 82 -2.28 4.35 19.88
C PRO A 82 -3.39 5.28 19.36
N THR A 83 -3.42 6.54 19.81
CA THR A 83 -4.41 7.55 19.42
C THR A 83 -4.03 8.28 18.14
N TYR A 84 -2.76 8.24 17.72
CA TYR A 84 -2.29 8.94 16.54
C TYR A 84 -2.63 8.17 15.25
N ASN A 85 -3.39 8.81 14.38
CA ASN A 85 -3.83 8.19 13.15
C ASN A 85 -2.84 8.45 12.00
N TRP A 86 -1.70 7.73 12.02
CA TRP A 86 -0.66 7.82 11.00
C TRP A 86 -1.15 7.51 9.60
N ARG A 87 -2.11 6.61 9.46
CA ARG A 87 -2.74 6.28 8.18
C ARG A 87 -3.52 7.48 7.63
N ARG A 88 -4.31 8.16 8.48
CA ARG A 88 -5.02 9.38 8.08
C ARG A 88 -4.06 10.52 7.73
N PHE A 89 -2.94 10.62 8.44
CA PHE A 89 -1.88 11.57 8.12
C PHE A 89 -1.33 11.32 6.72
N LEU A 90 -0.89 10.09 6.42
CA LEU A 90 -0.37 9.71 5.11
C LEU A 90 -1.39 10.01 4.02
N LEU A 91 -2.60 9.51 4.16
CA LEU A 91 -3.65 9.64 3.14
C LEU A 91 -4.01 11.10 2.86
N SER A 92 -4.19 11.93 3.89
CA SER A 92 -4.54 13.35 3.70
C SER A 92 -3.40 14.15 3.06
N LEU A 93 -2.15 13.85 3.40
CA LEU A 93 -0.98 14.46 2.78
C LEU A 93 -0.88 14.05 1.31
N SER A 94 -0.98 12.76 1.02
CA SER A 94 -0.88 12.22 -0.33
C SER A 94 -2.02 12.72 -1.22
N ALA A 95 -3.26 12.72 -0.75
CA ALA A 95 -4.40 13.27 -1.50
C ALA A 95 -4.21 14.76 -1.84
N SER A 96 -3.71 15.57 -0.90
CA SER A 96 -3.38 16.98 -1.14
C SER A 96 -2.26 17.13 -2.18
N THR A 97 -1.25 16.28 -2.15
CA THR A 97 -0.13 16.30 -3.10
C THR A 97 -0.59 15.83 -4.50
N ILE A 98 -1.40 14.78 -4.58
CA ILE A 98 -2.00 14.30 -5.83
C ILE A 98 -2.83 15.41 -6.49
N SER A 99 -3.63 16.14 -5.71
CA SER A 99 -4.41 17.26 -6.24
C SER A 99 -3.52 18.34 -6.87
N LYS A 100 -2.39 18.68 -6.23
CA LYS A 100 -1.39 19.61 -6.78
C LYS A 100 -0.74 19.07 -8.06
N VAL A 101 -0.30 17.81 -8.05
CA VAL A 101 0.31 17.16 -9.22
C VAL A 101 -0.68 17.11 -10.38
N SER A 102 -1.93 16.74 -10.13
CA SER A 102 -2.99 16.67 -11.14
C SER A 102 -3.30 18.04 -11.76
N ALA A 103 -3.18 19.12 -10.99
CA ALA A 103 -3.36 20.49 -11.50
C ALA A 103 -2.21 20.95 -12.43
N LEU A 104 -1.03 20.33 -12.30
CA LEU A 104 0.18 20.65 -13.09
C LEU A 104 0.38 19.70 -14.26
N THR A 105 -0.41 18.64 -14.38
CA THR A 105 -0.23 17.58 -15.39
C THR A 105 -1.44 17.49 -16.32
N ASN A 106 -1.25 16.77 -17.44
CA ASN A 106 -2.33 16.55 -18.40
C ASN A 106 -3.42 15.65 -17.80
N HIS A 107 -4.68 16.08 -17.89
CA HIS A 107 -5.86 15.35 -17.42
C HIS A 107 -6.10 14.01 -18.17
N GLN A 108 -5.49 13.80 -19.32
CA GLN A 108 -5.61 12.56 -20.11
C GLN A 108 -4.76 11.40 -19.56
N ARG A 109 -3.88 11.64 -18.59
CA ARG A 109 -3.08 10.58 -17.99
C ARG A 109 -3.98 9.59 -17.23
N PRO A 110 -3.83 8.28 -17.48
CA PRO A 110 -4.56 7.26 -16.73
C PRO A 110 -4.13 7.30 -15.27
N LYS A 111 -5.07 7.42 -14.37
CA LYS A 111 -4.85 7.41 -12.93
C LYS A 111 -5.23 6.04 -12.38
N VAL A 112 -4.32 5.43 -11.65
CA VAL A 112 -4.49 4.08 -11.15
C VAL A 112 -4.18 3.98 -9.66
N LEU A 113 -4.88 3.08 -8.97
CA LEU A 113 -4.48 2.57 -7.67
C LEU A 113 -3.63 1.32 -7.87
N ILE A 114 -2.60 1.15 -7.06
CA ILE A 114 -1.68 0.00 -7.15
C ILE A 114 -1.66 -0.69 -5.80
N ILE A 115 -1.92 -1.99 -5.80
CA ILE A 115 -1.87 -2.84 -4.62
C ILE A 115 -0.69 -3.79 -4.73
N ASP A 116 0.14 -3.78 -3.71
CA ASP A 116 1.27 -4.68 -3.59
C ASP A 116 1.56 -5.04 -2.13
N ASP A 117 2.22 -6.16 -1.89
CA ASP A 117 2.72 -6.52 -0.58
C ASP A 117 4.18 -6.97 -0.61
N SER A 118 4.88 -6.63 0.45
CA SER A 118 6.29 -6.94 0.61
C SER A 118 6.60 -7.58 1.96
N ALA A 119 7.67 -8.37 2.02
CA ALA A 119 8.16 -8.95 3.26
C ALA A 119 8.82 -7.86 4.13
N TYR A 120 8.38 -7.74 5.38
CA TYR A 120 8.98 -6.87 6.38
C TYR A 120 9.65 -7.70 7.47
N GLU A 121 10.90 -8.07 7.23
CA GLU A 121 11.64 -8.98 8.08
C GLU A 121 12.05 -8.37 9.41
N ARG A 122 11.86 -9.12 10.49
CA ARG A 122 12.24 -8.81 11.87
C ARG A 122 12.89 -10.02 12.55
N ASN A 123 13.75 -10.75 11.83
CA ASN A 123 14.32 -12.04 12.26
C ASN A 123 15.00 -12.00 13.63
N ARG A 124 15.64 -10.87 13.98
CA ARG A 124 16.33 -10.68 15.26
C ARG A 124 15.41 -10.26 16.41
N SER A 125 14.17 -9.84 16.11
CA SER A 125 13.22 -9.36 17.11
C SER A 125 12.65 -10.52 17.92
N LYS A 126 12.41 -10.26 19.23
CA LYS A 126 11.80 -11.23 20.16
C LYS A 126 10.50 -10.69 20.76
N LYS A 127 10.42 -9.39 21.06
CA LYS A 127 9.34 -8.75 21.82
C LYS A 127 8.47 -7.78 20.99
N VAL A 128 8.63 -7.74 19.67
CA VAL A 128 7.81 -6.88 18.83
C VAL A 128 6.36 -7.40 18.86
N GLU A 129 5.42 -6.51 19.14
CA GLU A 129 3.99 -6.80 19.17
C GLU A 129 3.54 -7.35 17.81
N LEU A 130 2.66 -8.35 17.82
CA LEU A 130 2.14 -9.01 16.60
C LEU A 130 3.21 -9.67 15.72
N LEU A 131 4.42 -9.90 16.24
CA LEU A 131 5.44 -10.63 15.50
C LEU A 131 4.93 -12.01 15.12
N ALA A 132 5.09 -12.40 13.85
CA ALA A 132 4.66 -13.71 13.36
C ALA A 132 5.74 -14.39 12.52
N ARG A 133 5.58 -15.70 12.31
CA ARG A 133 6.33 -16.44 11.27
C ARG A 133 5.59 -16.28 9.95
N CYS A 134 6.23 -15.66 8.97
CA CYS A 134 5.70 -15.43 7.65
C CYS A 134 6.42 -16.31 6.63
N PHE A 135 5.70 -16.71 5.59
CA PHE A 135 6.27 -17.44 4.48
C PHE A 135 6.67 -16.47 3.35
N ASP A 136 7.86 -16.63 2.82
CA ASP A 136 8.36 -15.85 1.70
C ASP A 136 7.96 -16.52 0.38
N HIS A 137 6.96 -15.95 -0.28
CA HIS A 137 6.47 -16.43 -1.57
C HIS A 137 7.32 -15.97 -2.76
N SER A 138 8.20 -14.98 -2.57
CA SER A 138 9.05 -14.43 -3.62
C SER A 138 10.36 -15.21 -3.79
N SER A 139 10.77 -15.95 -2.76
CA SER A 139 11.99 -16.76 -2.78
C SER A 139 11.78 -18.07 -3.54
N GLN A 140 12.70 -18.40 -4.44
CA GLN A 140 12.74 -19.73 -5.09
C GLN A 140 12.97 -20.87 -4.08
N LYS A 141 13.57 -20.56 -2.92
CA LYS A 141 13.73 -21.49 -1.79
C LYS A 141 12.59 -21.23 -0.80
N MET A 142 11.81 -22.24 -0.48
CA MET A 142 10.82 -22.18 0.59
C MET A 142 11.48 -21.65 1.88
N ARG A 143 11.20 -20.40 2.21
CA ARG A 143 11.82 -19.70 3.33
C ARG A 143 10.77 -19.12 4.26
N PHE A 144 10.92 -19.39 5.54
CA PHE A 144 10.18 -18.70 6.60
C PHE A 144 11.05 -17.60 7.19
N TYR A 145 10.42 -16.46 7.52
CA TYR A 145 11.04 -15.37 8.24
C TYR A 145 10.15 -14.93 9.42
N LYS A 146 10.73 -14.30 10.42
CA LYS A 146 9.96 -13.59 11.45
C LYS A 146 9.74 -12.16 11.02
N GLY A 147 8.50 -11.68 11.10
CA GLY A 147 8.17 -10.33 10.67
C GLY A 147 6.71 -10.15 10.35
N PHE A 148 6.47 -9.42 9.27
CA PHE A 148 5.15 -9.00 8.80
C PHE A 148 5.11 -9.02 7.28
N ARG A 149 3.90 -8.96 6.74
CA ARG A 149 3.68 -8.58 5.33
C ARG A 149 3.20 -7.13 5.31
N LEU A 150 3.91 -6.27 4.64
CA LEU A 150 3.52 -4.87 4.46
C LEU A 150 2.66 -4.75 3.19
N LEU A 151 1.35 -4.74 3.38
CA LEU A 151 0.38 -4.45 2.32
C LEU A 151 0.35 -2.94 2.11
N THR A 152 0.46 -2.49 0.87
CA THR A 152 0.47 -1.08 0.47
C THR A 152 -0.56 -0.80 -0.61
N LEU A 153 -1.15 0.38 -0.52
CA LEU A 153 -1.95 1.00 -1.58
C LEU A 153 -1.23 2.27 -2.03
N GLY A 154 -0.90 2.36 -3.30
CA GLY A 154 -0.35 3.55 -3.93
C GLY A 154 -1.26 4.09 -5.02
N TRP A 155 -0.96 5.30 -5.48
CA TRP A 155 -1.57 5.95 -6.64
C TRP A 155 -0.49 6.29 -7.65
N SER A 156 -0.83 6.21 -8.93
CA SER A 156 0.06 6.66 -10.01
C SER A 156 -0.71 7.25 -11.18
N ASP A 157 -0.10 8.21 -11.86
CA ASP A 157 -0.53 8.76 -13.15
C ASP A 157 0.38 8.30 -14.30
N GLY A 158 1.18 7.26 -14.09
CA GLY A 158 2.18 6.76 -15.03
C GLY A 158 3.56 7.41 -14.89
N ALA A 159 3.66 8.61 -14.35
CA ALA A 159 4.92 9.32 -14.12
C ALA A 159 5.23 9.53 -12.64
N THR A 160 4.21 9.75 -11.84
CA THR A 160 4.32 9.99 -10.39
C THR A 160 3.77 8.79 -9.62
N PHE A 161 4.41 8.43 -8.52
CA PHE A 161 3.90 7.45 -7.56
C PHE A 161 3.71 8.09 -6.19
N MET A 162 2.53 7.89 -5.57
CA MET A 162 2.21 8.41 -4.24
C MET A 162 1.66 7.28 -3.35
N PRO A 163 2.28 7.00 -2.19
CA PRO A 163 1.73 6.04 -1.22
C PRO A 163 0.47 6.64 -0.58
N LEU A 164 -0.60 5.85 -0.47
CA LEU A 164 -1.88 6.29 0.09
C LEU A 164 -2.19 5.66 1.43
N ASP A 165 -2.03 4.35 1.53
CA ASP A 165 -2.44 3.57 2.69
C ASP A 165 -1.54 2.35 2.87
N PHE A 166 -1.53 1.80 4.06
CA PHE A 166 -0.74 0.60 4.38
C PHE A 166 -1.38 -0.22 5.50
N SER A 167 -1.13 -1.52 5.48
CA SER A 167 -1.44 -2.43 6.58
C SER A 167 -0.25 -3.36 6.83
N LEU A 168 0.20 -3.41 8.08
CA LEU A 168 1.28 -4.32 8.49
C LEU A 168 0.65 -5.62 8.98
N LEU A 169 0.48 -6.58 8.08
CA LEU A 169 -0.21 -7.82 8.33
C LEU A 169 0.66 -8.82 9.10
N SER A 170 0.03 -9.47 10.06
CA SER A 170 0.57 -10.54 10.87
C SER A 170 -0.14 -11.87 10.52
N SER A 171 -0.15 -12.81 11.44
CA SER A 171 -0.86 -14.08 11.29
C SER A 171 -1.40 -14.53 12.64
N THR A 172 -2.67 -14.90 12.70
CA THR A 172 -3.26 -15.51 13.88
C THR A 172 -2.73 -16.93 14.12
N LYS A 173 -2.43 -17.67 13.03
CA LYS A 173 -2.01 -19.07 13.11
C LYS A 173 -0.55 -19.27 13.50
N SER A 174 0.32 -18.31 13.16
CA SER A 174 1.78 -18.36 13.38
C SER A 174 2.30 -17.16 14.19
N SER A 175 1.41 -16.51 14.94
CA SER A 175 1.75 -15.41 15.84
C SER A 175 2.74 -15.86 16.92
N ILE A 176 3.76 -15.03 17.16
CA ILE A 176 4.74 -15.21 18.25
C ILE A 176 4.32 -14.34 19.44
N ASN A 177 3.86 -13.12 19.16
CA ASN A 177 3.41 -12.18 20.18
C ASN A 177 2.01 -11.65 19.82
N GLY A 178 1.15 -11.48 20.83
CA GLY A 178 -0.19 -10.91 20.68
C GLY A 178 -0.22 -9.40 20.68
N ILE A 179 -1.43 -8.85 20.75
CA ILE A 179 -1.69 -7.42 20.97
C ILE A 179 -1.49 -7.12 22.46
N ASP A 180 -0.85 -5.99 22.80
CA ASP A 180 -0.70 -5.54 24.18
C ASP A 180 -2.10 -5.23 24.77
N GLU A 181 -2.43 -5.93 25.85
CA GLU A 181 -3.74 -5.83 26.52
C GLU A 181 -4.01 -4.44 27.12
N ARG A 182 -2.97 -3.64 27.37
CA ARG A 182 -3.08 -2.29 27.93
C ARG A 182 -3.57 -1.25 26.91
N ILE A 183 -3.64 -1.60 25.63
CA ILE A 183 -4.08 -0.66 24.59
C ILE A 183 -5.60 -0.51 24.64
N ASP A 184 -6.08 0.73 24.77
CA ASP A 184 -7.51 1.04 24.72
C ASP A 184 -8.09 0.61 23.34
N LYS A 185 -9.08 -0.29 23.40
CA LYS A 185 -9.73 -0.91 22.23
C LYS A 185 -10.49 0.09 21.35
N ARG A 186 -10.80 1.26 21.84
CA ARG A 186 -11.48 2.34 21.10
C ARG A 186 -10.54 3.09 20.15
N THR A 187 -9.24 3.00 20.37
CA THR A 187 -8.22 3.76 19.62
C THR A 187 -8.04 3.26 18.19
N CYS A 188 -7.65 4.17 17.30
CA CYS A 188 -7.29 3.82 15.92
C CYS A 188 -6.10 2.85 15.85
N GLY A 189 -5.18 2.94 16.80
CA GLY A 189 -4.04 2.03 16.93
C GLY A 189 -4.46 0.60 17.24
N TYR A 190 -5.45 0.40 18.13
CA TYR A 190 -6.00 -0.94 18.38
C TYR A 190 -6.72 -1.51 17.15
N LYS A 191 -7.56 -0.68 16.49
CA LYS A 191 -8.27 -1.11 15.27
C LYS A 191 -7.31 -1.59 14.18
N ARG A 192 -6.19 -0.90 13.97
CA ARG A 192 -5.14 -1.33 13.02
C ARG A 192 -4.47 -2.64 13.42
N ARG A 193 -4.24 -2.85 14.73
CA ARG A 193 -3.69 -4.12 15.24
C ARG A 193 -4.63 -5.28 15.01
N LYS A 194 -5.92 -5.06 15.18
CA LYS A 194 -6.95 -6.05 14.87
C LYS A 194 -7.01 -6.36 13.38
N GLU A 195 -6.93 -5.34 12.53
CA GLU A 195 -6.85 -5.49 11.06
C GLU A 195 -5.61 -6.31 10.65
N ALA A 196 -4.48 -6.10 11.32
CA ALA A 196 -3.23 -6.83 11.06
C ALA A 196 -3.35 -8.36 11.24
N LEU A 197 -4.33 -8.84 12.00
CA LEU A 197 -4.62 -10.27 12.16
C LEU A 197 -5.52 -10.82 11.04
N GLY A 198 -6.04 -9.97 10.17
CA GLY A 198 -6.83 -10.34 9.00
C GLY A 198 -5.97 -10.77 7.81
N THR A 199 -6.63 -10.92 6.66
CA THR A 199 -5.97 -11.25 5.39
C THR A 199 -5.81 -10.02 4.50
N ALA A 200 -4.84 -10.02 3.59
CA ALA A 200 -4.68 -8.93 2.63
C ALA A 200 -5.95 -8.70 1.79
N PRO A 201 -6.61 -9.73 1.22
CA PRO A 201 -7.86 -9.52 0.47
C PRO A 201 -8.99 -8.91 1.31
N SER A 202 -9.02 -9.11 2.63
CA SER A 202 -10.04 -8.50 3.50
C SER A 202 -9.75 -7.02 3.83
N ALA A 203 -8.50 -6.59 3.77
CA ALA A 203 -8.11 -5.21 4.06
C ALA A 203 -8.19 -4.27 2.83
N ILE A 204 -8.00 -4.82 1.63
CA ILE A 204 -7.89 -4.05 0.38
C ILE A 204 -9.15 -3.23 0.07
N PRO A 205 -10.40 -3.76 0.16
CA PRO A 205 -11.59 -2.97 -0.14
C PRO A 205 -11.71 -1.72 0.74
N ASP A 206 -11.41 -1.84 2.04
CA ASP A 206 -11.44 -0.70 2.97
C ASP A 206 -10.33 0.33 2.65
N MET A 207 -9.16 -0.11 2.19
CA MET A 207 -8.08 0.78 1.79
C MET A 207 -8.49 1.60 0.55
N ILE A 208 -9.08 0.96 -0.45
CA ILE A 208 -9.59 1.63 -1.66
C ILE A 208 -10.70 2.61 -1.29
N GLN A 209 -11.67 2.19 -0.49
CA GLN A 209 -12.76 3.05 -0.04
C GLN A 209 -12.26 4.31 0.65
N ARG A 210 -11.26 4.18 1.54
CA ARG A 210 -10.65 5.35 2.20
C ARG A 210 -9.97 6.29 1.21
N ALA A 211 -9.27 5.75 0.21
CA ALA A 211 -8.61 6.55 -0.82
C ALA A 211 -9.62 7.33 -1.66
N LEU A 212 -10.66 6.67 -2.17
CA LEU A 212 -11.72 7.30 -2.96
C LEU A 212 -12.50 8.34 -2.13
N ALA A 213 -12.84 8.01 -0.89
CA ALA A 213 -13.52 8.95 0.04
C ALA A 213 -12.67 10.19 0.40
N SER A 214 -11.35 10.11 0.22
CA SER A 214 -10.43 11.25 0.40
C SER A 214 -10.26 12.11 -0.86
N GLY A 215 -11.03 11.85 -1.92
CA GLY A 215 -10.99 12.59 -3.17
C GLY A 215 -9.82 12.19 -4.09
N VAL A 216 -9.21 11.03 -3.86
CA VAL A 216 -8.22 10.48 -4.79
C VAL A 216 -8.96 9.91 -6.00
N ASP A 217 -8.70 10.49 -7.17
CA ASP A 217 -9.27 10.08 -8.44
C ASP A 217 -8.45 8.94 -9.06
N ALA A 218 -9.12 7.84 -9.44
CA ALA A 218 -8.50 6.72 -10.14
C ALA A 218 -9.55 5.93 -10.93
N SER A 219 -9.19 5.47 -12.12
CA SER A 219 -10.06 4.69 -13.00
C SER A 219 -9.88 3.18 -12.80
N TYR A 220 -8.69 2.76 -12.40
CA TYR A 220 -8.32 1.34 -12.30
C TYR A 220 -7.58 1.01 -11.01
N VAL A 221 -7.73 -0.25 -10.57
CA VAL A 221 -6.88 -0.87 -9.56
C VAL A 221 -5.97 -1.88 -10.24
N LEU A 222 -4.67 -1.67 -10.12
CA LEU A 222 -3.65 -2.61 -10.61
C LEU A 222 -3.26 -3.60 -9.53
N MET A 223 -3.26 -4.89 -9.87
CA MET A 223 -2.94 -5.99 -8.96
C MET A 223 -2.07 -7.04 -9.61
N ASP A 224 -1.23 -7.68 -8.80
CA ASP A 224 -0.48 -8.86 -9.23
C ASP A 224 -1.34 -10.14 -9.25
N THR A 225 -0.74 -11.26 -9.62
CA THR A 225 -1.41 -12.57 -9.69
C THR A 225 -1.93 -13.07 -8.35
N TRP A 226 -1.38 -12.60 -7.25
CA TRP A 226 -1.75 -13.02 -5.91
C TRP A 226 -3.10 -12.45 -5.49
N PHE A 227 -3.38 -11.21 -5.89
CA PHE A 227 -4.61 -10.49 -5.55
C PHE A 227 -5.70 -10.63 -6.61
N THR A 228 -5.37 -11.02 -7.83
CA THR A 228 -6.34 -11.11 -8.94
C THR A 228 -7.25 -12.35 -8.79
N GLN A 229 -8.08 -12.32 -7.75
CA GLN A 229 -9.03 -13.36 -7.41
C GLN A 229 -10.45 -12.84 -7.48
N GLN A 230 -11.38 -13.69 -7.93
CA GLN A 230 -12.78 -13.35 -8.19
C GLN A 230 -13.49 -12.63 -7.04
N PRO A 231 -13.41 -13.05 -5.76
CA PRO A 231 -14.09 -12.34 -4.68
C PRO A 231 -13.57 -10.91 -4.47
N LEU A 232 -12.26 -10.70 -4.61
CA LEU A 232 -11.67 -9.38 -4.45
C LEU A 232 -12.01 -8.47 -5.63
N ILE A 233 -11.97 -8.99 -6.87
CA ILE A 233 -12.41 -8.25 -8.07
C ILE A 233 -13.85 -7.78 -7.90
N LYS A 234 -14.75 -8.65 -7.41
CA LYS A 234 -16.15 -8.30 -7.15
C LYS A 234 -16.25 -7.14 -6.14
N ALA A 235 -15.57 -7.26 -5.00
CA ALA A 235 -15.60 -6.23 -3.95
C ALA A 235 -15.05 -4.88 -4.41
N ILE A 236 -14.09 -4.87 -5.34
CA ILE A 236 -13.54 -3.65 -5.94
C ILE A 236 -14.52 -3.05 -6.95
N LYS A 237 -15.11 -3.87 -7.82
CA LYS A 237 -16.13 -3.43 -8.78
C LYS A 237 -17.37 -2.81 -8.12
N GLU A 238 -17.77 -3.34 -6.95
CA GLU A 238 -18.87 -2.78 -6.16
C GLU A 238 -18.59 -1.36 -5.65
N GLN A 239 -17.33 -0.92 -5.66
CA GLN A 239 -16.92 0.46 -5.35
C GLN A 239 -16.87 1.38 -6.58
N GLY A 240 -17.26 0.89 -7.76
CA GLY A 240 -17.33 1.66 -9.00
C GLY A 240 -16.00 1.87 -9.71
N ILE A 241 -14.96 1.09 -9.38
CA ILE A 241 -13.64 1.18 -10.02
C ILE A 241 -13.29 -0.13 -10.73
N ASP A 242 -12.62 -0.03 -11.87
CA ASP A 242 -12.22 -1.18 -12.65
C ASP A 242 -10.90 -1.82 -12.17
N VAL A 243 -10.71 -3.08 -12.51
CA VAL A 243 -9.54 -3.87 -12.11
C VAL A 243 -8.75 -4.28 -13.34
N ILE A 244 -7.43 -4.09 -13.27
CA ILE A 244 -6.47 -4.68 -14.21
C ILE A 244 -5.50 -5.52 -13.39
N GLY A 245 -5.40 -6.81 -13.69
CA GLY A 245 -4.53 -7.69 -12.90
C GLY A 245 -3.97 -8.85 -13.70
N MET A 246 -2.78 -9.29 -13.30
CA MET A 246 -2.20 -10.51 -13.84
C MET A 246 -2.93 -11.74 -13.30
N VAL A 247 -3.16 -12.74 -14.14
CA VAL A 247 -3.91 -13.95 -13.77
C VAL A 247 -3.01 -15.17 -13.82
N LYS A 248 -3.13 -16.03 -12.81
CA LYS A 248 -2.52 -17.37 -12.78
C LYS A 248 -3.51 -18.45 -13.22
N ALA A 249 -2.99 -19.53 -13.79
CA ALA A 249 -3.73 -20.77 -13.97
C ALA A 249 -4.06 -21.39 -12.59
N THR A 250 -5.26 -21.14 -12.09
CA THR A 250 -5.81 -21.63 -10.82
C THR A 250 -7.14 -22.34 -11.10
N ASN A 251 -7.91 -22.60 -10.06
CA ASN A 251 -9.27 -23.14 -10.19
C ASN A 251 -10.31 -22.11 -10.68
N GLN A 252 -9.89 -20.87 -10.99
CA GLN A 252 -10.77 -19.83 -11.53
C GLN A 252 -11.30 -20.26 -12.90
N ARG A 253 -12.60 -20.09 -13.11
CA ARG A 253 -13.30 -20.48 -14.32
C ARG A 253 -13.84 -19.27 -15.08
N TYR A 254 -13.92 -19.43 -16.39
CA TYR A 254 -14.37 -18.43 -17.35
C TYR A 254 -15.41 -19.05 -18.27
N SER A 255 -16.47 -18.31 -18.60
CA SER A 255 -17.53 -18.77 -19.49
C SER A 255 -17.26 -18.35 -20.92
N VAL A 256 -17.15 -19.32 -21.82
CA VAL A 256 -17.08 -19.13 -23.27
C VAL A 256 -18.12 -20.03 -23.91
N ASP A 257 -19.02 -19.48 -24.73
CA ASP A 257 -20.12 -20.23 -25.41
C ASP A 257 -20.90 -21.15 -24.46
N ASN A 258 -21.26 -20.61 -23.30
CA ASN A 258 -21.98 -21.31 -22.22
C ASN A 258 -21.21 -22.49 -21.59
N LYS A 259 -19.90 -22.59 -21.81
CA LYS A 259 -19.03 -23.60 -21.18
C LYS A 259 -18.05 -22.99 -20.24
N TRP A 260 -17.87 -23.59 -19.07
CA TRP A 260 -16.89 -23.17 -18.08
C TRP A 260 -15.52 -23.79 -18.36
N VAL A 261 -14.54 -22.95 -18.64
CA VAL A 261 -13.17 -23.35 -18.96
C VAL A 261 -12.17 -22.77 -17.98
N ASP A 262 -11.05 -23.44 -17.81
CA ASP A 262 -9.89 -22.88 -17.10
C ASP A 262 -9.07 -21.94 -17.99
N LEU A 263 -8.09 -21.25 -17.40
CA LEU A 263 -7.27 -20.26 -18.11
C LEU A 263 -6.47 -20.87 -19.29
N LYS A 264 -6.04 -22.15 -19.20
CA LYS A 264 -5.30 -22.81 -20.28
C LYS A 264 -6.20 -23.12 -21.48
N ASN A 265 -7.41 -23.56 -21.22
CA ASN A 265 -8.39 -23.80 -22.28
C ASN A 265 -8.93 -22.48 -22.84
N LEU A 266 -9.08 -21.44 -21.99
CA LEU A 266 -9.41 -20.08 -22.44
C LEU A 266 -8.37 -19.56 -23.45
N TYR A 267 -7.06 -19.79 -23.21
CA TYR A 267 -6.01 -19.44 -24.16
C TYR A 267 -6.21 -20.10 -25.54
N LYS A 268 -6.60 -21.37 -25.58
CA LYS A 268 -6.82 -22.09 -26.85
C LYS A 268 -8.01 -21.54 -27.64
N LEU A 269 -9.04 -21.09 -26.94
CA LEU A 269 -10.28 -20.53 -27.51
C LEU A 269 -10.16 -19.05 -27.88
N ALA A 270 -9.21 -18.34 -27.29
CA ALA A 270 -8.99 -16.91 -27.51
C ALA A 270 -8.52 -16.63 -28.95
N THR A 271 -9.01 -15.51 -29.49
CA THR A 271 -8.68 -15.08 -30.86
C THR A 271 -7.21 -14.61 -30.94
N PRO A 272 -6.42 -15.12 -31.91
CA PRO A 272 -5.08 -14.60 -32.17
C PRO A 272 -5.13 -13.13 -32.58
N THR A 273 -4.17 -12.34 -32.05
CA THR A 273 -4.04 -10.92 -32.40
C THR A 273 -2.77 -10.69 -33.19
N ASN A 274 -2.87 -9.96 -34.29
CA ASN A 274 -1.72 -9.67 -35.17
C ASN A 274 -1.22 -8.21 -35.02
N HIS A 275 -1.79 -7.46 -34.08
CA HIS A 275 -1.52 -6.01 -33.97
C HIS A 275 -0.20 -5.69 -33.23
N HIS A 276 0.32 -6.58 -32.41
CA HIS A 276 1.57 -6.37 -31.69
C HIS A 276 2.26 -7.70 -31.40
N LYS A 277 3.59 -7.75 -31.64
CA LYS A 277 4.40 -9.00 -31.52
C LYS A 277 4.36 -9.66 -30.12
N ASP A 278 4.11 -8.89 -29.07
CA ASP A 278 4.07 -9.38 -27.70
C ASP A 278 2.67 -9.74 -27.23
N ILE A 279 1.62 -9.36 -27.95
CA ILE A 279 0.24 -9.73 -27.67
C ILE A 279 -0.12 -10.94 -28.51
N LEU A 280 -0.39 -12.05 -27.84
CA LEU A 280 -0.60 -13.33 -28.51
C LEU A 280 -2.07 -13.56 -28.86
N ARG A 281 -2.96 -13.33 -27.89
CA ARG A 281 -4.40 -13.61 -28.02
C ARG A 281 -5.20 -12.69 -27.11
N SER A 282 -6.45 -12.49 -27.45
CA SER A 282 -7.41 -11.73 -26.65
C SER A 282 -8.77 -12.41 -26.67
N VAL A 283 -9.54 -12.29 -25.59
CA VAL A 283 -10.89 -12.84 -25.49
C VAL A 283 -11.75 -12.06 -24.51
N HIS A 284 -12.99 -11.83 -24.87
CA HIS A 284 -14.05 -11.38 -23.97
C HIS A 284 -14.71 -12.60 -23.35
N THR A 285 -14.89 -12.60 -22.04
CA THR A 285 -15.44 -13.72 -21.30
C THR A 285 -16.15 -13.23 -20.04
N THR A 286 -16.77 -14.13 -19.30
CA THR A 286 -17.43 -13.83 -18.04
C THR A 286 -16.87 -14.73 -16.94
N MET A 287 -16.54 -14.14 -15.80
CA MET A 287 -16.14 -14.89 -14.61
C MET A 287 -17.34 -15.59 -13.97
N ALA A 288 -17.09 -16.60 -13.11
CA ALA A 288 -18.15 -17.39 -12.47
C ALA A 288 -19.12 -16.56 -11.61
N ASN A 289 -18.75 -15.36 -11.18
CA ASN A 289 -19.63 -14.42 -10.47
C ASN A 289 -20.43 -13.48 -11.39
N GLY A 290 -20.42 -13.71 -12.70
CA GLY A 290 -21.16 -12.92 -13.68
C GLY A 290 -20.45 -11.63 -14.13
N ILE A 291 -19.24 -11.35 -13.68
CA ILE A 291 -18.50 -10.15 -14.08
C ILE A 291 -17.91 -10.37 -15.48
N PRO A 292 -18.26 -9.52 -16.48
CA PRO A 292 -17.62 -9.54 -17.78
C PRO A 292 -16.17 -9.07 -17.65
N VAL A 293 -15.27 -9.73 -18.37
CA VAL A 293 -13.84 -9.41 -18.36
C VAL A 293 -13.24 -9.61 -19.76
N LYS A 294 -12.23 -8.83 -20.05
CA LYS A 294 -11.33 -9.05 -21.17
C LYS A 294 -10.04 -9.68 -20.67
N VAL A 295 -9.63 -10.78 -21.27
CA VAL A 295 -8.35 -11.44 -20.94
C VAL A 295 -7.44 -11.35 -22.15
N VAL A 296 -6.26 -10.76 -21.94
CA VAL A 296 -5.20 -10.61 -22.95
C VAL A 296 -4.03 -11.49 -22.56
N PHE A 297 -3.60 -12.32 -23.50
CA PHE A 297 -2.44 -13.19 -23.34
C PHE A 297 -1.24 -12.57 -24.02
N ILE A 298 -0.19 -12.34 -23.23
CA ILE A 298 1.04 -11.69 -23.68
C ILE A 298 2.23 -12.65 -23.59
N ARG A 299 3.24 -12.41 -24.41
CA ARG A 299 4.50 -13.15 -24.37
C ARG A 299 5.23 -12.90 -23.06
N ASN A 300 5.67 -13.95 -22.41
CA ASN A 300 6.50 -13.80 -21.20
C ASN A 300 7.91 -13.37 -21.60
N ARG A 301 8.35 -12.20 -21.14
CA ARG A 301 9.69 -11.64 -21.46
C ARG A 301 10.85 -12.51 -20.96
N ASN A 302 10.67 -13.19 -19.83
CA ASN A 302 11.70 -14.01 -19.22
C ASN A 302 11.73 -15.46 -19.77
N ASN A 303 10.66 -15.89 -20.44
CA ASN A 303 10.55 -17.21 -21.03
C ASN A 303 9.61 -17.16 -22.24
N HIS A 304 10.17 -16.96 -23.42
CA HIS A 304 9.41 -16.77 -24.66
C HIS A 304 8.53 -17.98 -25.07
N SER A 305 8.77 -19.17 -24.51
CA SER A 305 7.90 -20.33 -24.72
C SER A 305 6.64 -20.31 -23.85
N ARG A 306 6.53 -19.35 -22.92
CA ARG A 306 5.39 -19.19 -22.01
C ARG A 306 4.67 -17.87 -22.27
N TRP A 307 3.43 -17.83 -21.86
CA TRP A 307 2.59 -16.63 -21.86
C TRP A 307 2.23 -16.22 -20.44
N LEU A 308 1.85 -14.96 -20.30
CA LEU A 308 1.22 -14.38 -19.13
C LEU A 308 -0.20 -13.94 -19.54
N ALA A 309 -1.12 -13.89 -18.60
CA ALA A 309 -2.46 -13.39 -18.84
C ALA A 309 -2.73 -12.14 -17.99
N ILE A 310 -3.29 -11.12 -18.62
CA ILE A 310 -3.77 -9.90 -17.98
C ILE A 310 -5.28 -9.88 -18.15
N LEU A 311 -6.00 -9.64 -17.06
CA LEU A 311 -7.44 -9.50 -17.01
C LEU A 311 -7.79 -8.04 -16.79
N SER A 312 -8.76 -7.52 -17.53
CA SER A 312 -9.42 -6.23 -17.26
C SER A 312 -10.93 -6.45 -17.08
N THR A 313 -11.50 -5.76 -16.09
CA THR A 313 -12.97 -5.67 -15.95
C THR A 313 -13.57 -4.57 -16.82
N ASP A 314 -12.75 -3.65 -17.33
CA ASP A 314 -13.12 -2.75 -18.41
C ASP A 314 -12.87 -3.46 -19.74
N CYS A 315 -13.96 -3.90 -20.37
CA CYS A 315 -13.91 -4.62 -21.65
C CYS A 315 -13.71 -3.67 -22.85
N SER A 316 -13.80 -2.36 -22.68
CA SER A 316 -13.63 -1.37 -23.74
C SER A 316 -12.15 -1.05 -24.04
N LEU A 317 -11.24 -1.38 -23.11
CA LEU A 317 -9.82 -1.16 -23.30
C LEU A 317 -9.29 -1.92 -24.52
N THR A 318 -8.48 -1.21 -25.34
CA THR A 318 -7.72 -1.85 -26.42
C THR A 318 -6.57 -2.67 -25.85
N GLU A 319 -5.97 -3.51 -26.69
CA GLU A 319 -4.79 -4.30 -26.32
C GLU A 319 -3.48 -3.49 -26.33
N GLN A 320 -3.54 -2.25 -26.76
CA GLN A 320 -2.37 -1.34 -26.85
C GLN A 320 -2.14 -0.56 -25.57
#